data_fa7c23f61fbf939815166b9f5cf0361e
#
_entry.id   fa7c23f61fbf939815166b9f5cf0361e
#
_cell.length_a   1.000
_cell.length_b   1.000
_cell.length_c   1.000
_cell.angle_alpha   90.00
_cell.angle_beta   90.00
_cell.angle_gamma   90.00
#
_symmetry.space_group_name_H-M   'P 1'
#
loop_
_entity.id
_entity.type
_entity.pdbx_description
1 polymer ?
#
loop_
_entity_poly.entity_id
_entity_poly.type
_entity_poly.pdbx_seq_one_letter_code
_entity_poly.pdbx_strand_id
1 'polypeptide(L)'
;MDAKTKEAIDLLRTLIATPSPSRDESRTADLIFAYLAEHGAAPERLHNNVFARSAGFDPARPTLLLNSHHDTVRPAASYTRDPYAPTVEGDRLYGLGSNDAGASAVSLTQTFLTLRTRPLPFNLLLALSAEEECMGEHGMRTLLPQLGRIDMAIVGEPTGMQAAVGERGLVVLDCEARGKSGHAARNEGVNALYIALDDIARLRTFRFDRCSDLLGPIGIAVTQIAAGTQHNVVPDTCRFVADVRTTDAYTNEETVEILRRALRSEVTPRSTRIRASALNAAHPLARATAATGRESYVSPTTSDMALMPFPSLKMGPGQSSRSHTADEFVLLSEIEEGIGIYEKFIKQLAEIL
;
A
#
# COMPACT_ATOMS: atom_id res chain seq x y z
N MET A 1 17.21 24.48 7.69
CA MET A 1 17.49 23.10 7.21
C MET A 1 18.73 22.58 7.93
N ASP A 2 18.59 21.54 8.71
CA ASP A 2 19.71 20.91 9.44
C ASP A 2 20.47 19.91 8.52
N ALA A 3 21.58 19.35 9.02
CA ALA A 3 22.42 18.43 8.24
C ALA A 3 21.66 17.16 7.81
N LYS A 4 20.82 16.59 8.68
CA LYS A 4 20.03 15.39 8.39
C LYS A 4 19.05 15.61 7.24
N THR A 5 18.34 16.75 7.28
CA THR A 5 17.41 17.14 6.22
C THR A 5 18.13 17.32 4.88
N LYS A 6 19.31 17.94 4.90
CA LYS A 6 20.11 18.09 3.69
C LYS A 6 20.53 16.74 3.11
N GLU A 7 21.03 15.82 3.93
CA GLU A 7 21.39 14.47 3.52
C GLU A 7 20.17 13.69 2.96
N ALA A 8 18.98 13.82 3.59
CA ALA A 8 17.74 13.23 3.07
C ALA A 8 17.40 13.75 1.67
N ILE A 9 17.48 15.06 1.47
CA ILE A 9 17.19 15.70 0.19
C ILE A 9 18.22 15.29 -0.88
N ASP A 10 19.50 15.23 -0.55
CA ASP A 10 20.56 14.81 -1.47
C ASP A 10 20.39 13.34 -1.87
N LEU A 11 20.00 12.46 -0.94
CA LEU A 11 19.63 11.07 -1.24
C LEU A 11 18.40 11.03 -2.16
N LEU A 12 17.34 11.77 -1.83
CA LEU A 12 16.12 11.81 -2.66
C LEU A 12 16.40 12.27 -4.09
N ARG A 13 17.22 13.32 -4.26
CA ARG A 13 17.65 13.79 -5.59
C ARG A 13 18.38 12.70 -6.37
N THR A 14 19.21 11.92 -5.69
CA THR A 14 19.94 10.80 -6.31
C THR A 14 18.97 9.68 -6.72
N LEU A 15 17.97 9.38 -5.89
CA LEU A 15 16.94 8.39 -6.21
C LEU A 15 16.10 8.85 -7.41
N ILE A 16 15.61 10.09 -7.43
CA ILE A 16 14.86 10.65 -8.58
C ILE A 16 15.68 10.56 -9.87
N ALA A 17 16.98 10.89 -9.83
CA ALA A 17 17.85 10.83 -11.00
C ALA A 17 18.14 9.39 -11.49
N THR A 18 17.69 8.39 -10.74
CA THR A 18 17.90 6.98 -11.05
C THR A 18 16.55 6.31 -11.31
N PRO A 19 16.13 6.14 -12.59
CA PRO A 19 14.85 5.50 -12.91
C PRO A 19 14.68 4.15 -12.20
N SER A 20 13.54 3.95 -11.54
CA SER A 20 13.22 2.76 -10.75
C SER A 20 11.76 2.30 -10.93
N PRO A 21 11.28 2.11 -12.19
CA PRO A 21 9.93 1.56 -12.34
C PRO A 21 9.86 0.17 -11.71
N SER A 22 8.69 -0.17 -11.15
CA SER A 22 8.49 -1.49 -10.50
C SER A 22 9.06 -2.64 -11.32
N ARG A 23 9.84 -3.51 -10.69
CA ARG A 23 10.64 -4.63 -11.22
C ARG A 23 11.96 -4.25 -11.89
N ASP A 24 12.33 -2.97 -11.90
CA ASP A 24 13.60 -2.48 -12.45
C ASP A 24 14.28 -1.50 -11.47
N GLU A 25 14.27 -1.85 -10.17
CA GLU A 25 14.77 -1.01 -9.08
C GLU A 25 16.20 -1.36 -8.63
N SER A 26 16.92 -2.21 -9.36
CA SER A 26 18.23 -2.72 -8.90
C SER A 26 19.24 -1.60 -8.61
N ARG A 27 19.22 -0.54 -9.41
CA ARG A 27 20.15 0.60 -9.26
C ARG A 27 19.83 1.45 -8.03
N THR A 28 18.56 1.71 -7.74
CA THR A 28 18.16 2.43 -6.52
C THR A 28 18.37 1.58 -5.28
N ALA A 29 18.19 0.25 -5.35
CA ALA A 29 18.57 -0.67 -4.28
C ALA A 29 20.06 -0.62 -3.97
N ASP A 30 20.95 -0.60 -5.01
CA ASP A 30 22.40 -0.45 -4.83
C ASP A 30 22.77 0.88 -4.15
N LEU A 31 22.13 1.99 -4.56
CA LEU A 31 22.33 3.32 -3.96
C LEU A 31 21.91 3.35 -2.48
N ILE A 32 20.74 2.82 -2.16
CA ILE A 32 20.23 2.75 -0.79
C ILE A 32 21.13 1.88 0.07
N PHE A 33 21.55 0.72 -0.43
CA PHE A 33 22.45 -0.17 0.27
C PHE A 33 23.79 0.51 0.59
N ALA A 34 24.41 1.14 -0.40
CA ALA A 34 25.66 1.88 -0.23
C ALA A 34 25.50 3.02 0.77
N TYR A 35 24.43 3.81 0.66
CA TYR A 35 24.14 4.91 1.57
C TYR A 35 24.02 4.45 3.02
N LEU A 36 23.26 3.40 3.30
CA LEU A 36 23.12 2.85 4.64
C LEU A 36 24.45 2.32 5.20
N ALA A 37 25.25 1.65 4.35
CA ALA A 37 26.57 1.14 4.74
C ALA A 37 27.55 2.28 5.08
N GLU A 38 27.60 3.33 4.27
CA GLU A 38 28.44 4.53 4.50
C GLU A 38 28.06 5.25 5.81
N HIS A 39 26.78 5.21 6.21
CA HIS A 39 26.31 5.77 7.48
C HIS A 39 26.40 4.77 8.66
N GLY A 40 27.16 3.69 8.49
CA GLY A 40 27.46 2.71 9.53
C GLY A 40 26.28 1.86 9.97
N ALA A 41 25.22 1.75 9.17
CA ALA A 41 24.25 0.68 9.29
C ALA A 41 24.82 -0.60 8.68
N ALA A 42 24.25 -1.76 9.01
CA ALA A 42 24.58 -3.04 8.39
C ALA A 42 23.41 -3.47 7.50
N PRO A 43 23.30 -2.92 6.26
CA PRO A 43 22.19 -3.25 5.39
C PRO A 43 22.28 -4.67 4.88
N GLU A 44 21.11 -5.25 4.69
CA GLU A 44 20.90 -6.52 4.00
C GLU A 44 20.05 -6.28 2.75
N ARG A 45 20.13 -7.17 1.78
CA ARG A 45 19.35 -7.06 0.54
C ARG A 45 18.70 -8.39 0.20
N LEU A 46 17.44 -8.33 -0.19
CA LEU A 46 16.71 -9.46 -0.76
C LEU A 46 16.02 -9.00 -2.05
N HIS A 47 16.43 -9.52 -3.21
CA HIS A 47 16.09 -8.96 -4.52
C HIS A 47 16.44 -7.45 -4.57
N ASN A 48 15.46 -6.59 -4.79
CA ASN A 48 15.64 -5.14 -4.77
C ASN A 48 15.18 -4.48 -3.45
N ASN A 49 14.74 -5.27 -2.47
CA ASN A 49 14.43 -4.74 -1.13
C ASN A 49 15.71 -4.58 -0.33
N VAL A 50 15.85 -3.44 0.34
CA VAL A 50 16.99 -3.15 1.23
C VAL A 50 16.47 -2.92 2.63
N PHE A 51 17.08 -3.58 3.61
CA PHE A 51 16.65 -3.47 5.00
C PHE A 51 17.84 -3.45 5.96
N ALA A 52 17.64 -2.87 7.15
CA ALA A 52 18.67 -2.78 8.17
C ALA A 52 18.06 -2.85 9.58
N ARG A 53 18.74 -3.48 10.50
CA ARG A 53 18.36 -3.62 11.90
C ARG A 53 19.08 -2.60 12.78
N SER A 54 18.43 -2.15 13.85
CA SER A 54 19.05 -1.30 14.87
C SER A 54 20.20 -2.01 15.57
N ALA A 55 21.15 -1.24 16.07
CA ALA A 55 22.25 -1.80 16.88
C ALA A 55 21.70 -2.52 18.11
N GLY A 56 22.27 -3.69 18.44
CA GLY A 56 21.81 -4.51 19.57
C GLY A 56 20.39 -5.08 19.36
N PHE A 57 20.02 -5.37 18.12
CA PHE A 57 18.76 -6.05 17.80
C PHE A 57 18.62 -7.35 18.58
N ASP A 58 17.54 -7.49 19.35
CA ASP A 58 17.24 -8.66 20.17
C ASP A 58 15.90 -9.27 19.73
N PRO A 59 15.87 -10.50 19.16
CA PRO A 59 14.65 -11.14 18.71
C PRO A 59 13.58 -11.36 19.80
N ALA A 60 13.95 -11.28 21.07
CA ALA A 60 13.00 -11.39 22.19
C ALA A 60 12.22 -10.10 22.46
N ARG A 61 12.69 -8.95 21.93
CA ARG A 61 12.05 -7.65 22.12
C ARG A 61 11.03 -7.38 21.01
N PRO A 62 9.99 -6.58 21.28
CA PRO A 62 9.09 -6.11 20.22
C PRO A 62 9.86 -5.40 19.10
N THR A 63 9.37 -5.49 17.87
CA THR A 63 10.01 -4.87 16.71
C THR A 63 9.03 -3.89 16.03
N LEU A 64 9.48 -2.64 15.87
CA LEU A 64 8.84 -1.62 15.03
C LEU A 64 9.49 -1.64 13.65
N LEU A 65 8.72 -1.96 12.62
CA LEU A 65 9.11 -1.83 11.23
C LEU A 65 8.86 -0.40 10.74
N LEU A 66 9.86 0.20 10.15
CA LEU A 66 9.78 1.44 9.37
C LEU A 66 9.90 1.03 7.90
N ASN A 67 8.80 1.09 7.17
CA ASN A 67 8.75 0.67 5.78
C ASN A 67 8.38 1.84 4.87
N SER A 68 8.95 1.90 3.69
CA SER A 68 8.50 2.68 2.55
C SER A 68 9.01 2.03 1.28
N HIS A 69 8.48 2.41 0.12
CA HIS A 69 8.96 1.85 -1.16
C HIS A 69 9.89 2.82 -1.89
N HIS A 70 10.68 2.30 -2.84
CA HIS A 70 11.58 3.08 -3.65
C HIS A 70 11.39 2.85 -5.16
N ASP A 71 10.43 2.00 -5.52
CA ASP A 71 9.97 1.89 -6.90
C ASP A 71 8.97 3.02 -7.23
N THR A 72 8.76 3.23 -8.52
CA THR A 72 7.83 4.24 -9.04
C THR A 72 6.95 3.64 -10.13
N VAL A 73 5.81 4.26 -10.37
CA VAL A 73 5.07 4.08 -11.62
C VAL A 73 5.91 4.57 -12.81
N ARG A 74 5.46 4.29 -14.04
CA ARG A 74 6.02 4.93 -15.24
C ARG A 74 5.53 6.37 -15.34
N PRO A 75 6.36 7.32 -15.84
CA PRO A 75 5.95 8.70 -15.96
C PRO A 75 4.76 8.83 -16.91
N ALA A 76 3.78 9.65 -16.53
CA ALA A 76 2.64 9.97 -17.38
C ALA A 76 3.07 10.77 -18.60
N ALA A 77 2.41 10.56 -19.75
CA ALA A 77 2.71 11.30 -20.98
C ALA A 77 2.49 12.82 -20.89
N SER A 78 1.78 13.27 -19.87
CA SER A 78 1.48 14.69 -19.59
C SER A 78 2.57 15.42 -18.79
N TYR A 79 3.71 14.76 -18.44
CA TYR A 79 4.83 15.45 -17.82
C TYR A 79 5.33 16.58 -18.71
N THR A 80 5.52 17.77 -18.13
CA THR A 80 6.10 18.92 -18.84
C THR A 80 7.58 19.13 -18.51
N ARG A 81 8.06 18.46 -17.42
CA ARG A 81 9.45 18.42 -16.96
C ARG A 81 10.05 17.05 -17.25
N ASP A 82 11.37 16.96 -17.26
CA ASP A 82 12.03 15.65 -17.24
C ASP A 82 11.74 14.98 -15.88
N PRO A 83 11.02 13.83 -15.83
CA PRO A 83 10.66 13.18 -14.60
C PRO A 83 11.86 12.68 -13.78
N TYR A 84 13.01 12.53 -14.40
CA TYR A 84 14.24 12.05 -13.77
C TYR A 84 15.29 13.15 -13.53
N ALA A 85 14.95 14.42 -13.78
CA ALA A 85 15.77 15.56 -13.44
C ALA A 85 15.30 16.21 -12.13
N PRO A 86 15.98 15.97 -10.98
CA PRO A 86 15.57 16.50 -9.67
C PRO A 86 15.75 18.03 -9.62
N THR A 87 14.71 18.76 -9.96
CA THR A 87 14.74 20.22 -10.07
C THR A 87 14.14 20.86 -8.82
N VAL A 88 14.90 21.79 -8.21
CA VAL A 88 14.43 22.56 -7.05
C VAL A 88 14.00 23.95 -7.50
N GLU A 89 12.75 24.32 -7.19
CA GLU A 89 12.20 25.67 -7.42
C GLU A 89 11.53 26.16 -6.13
N GLY A 90 12.16 27.12 -5.47
CA GLY A 90 11.72 27.57 -4.15
C GLY A 90 11.78 26.43 -3.13
N ASP A 91 10.65 26.08 -2.54
CA ASP A 91 10.50 24.97 -1.59
C ASP A 91 10.13 23.64 -2.27
N ARG A 92 9.99 23.56 -3.59
CA ARG A 92 9.56 22.36 -4.31
C ARG A 92 10.73 21.62 -4.92
N LEU A 93 10.82 20.33 -4.64
CA LEU A 93 11.66 19.38 -5.35
C LEU A 93 10.79 18.56 -6.30
N TYR A 94 10.94 18.82 -7.60
CA TYR A 94 10.24 18.10 -8.67
C TYR A 94 10.99 16.83 -9.07
N GLY A 95 10.24 15.81 -9.44
CA GLY A 95 10.72 14.55 -10.01
C GLY A 95 9.78 13.40 -9.68
N LEU A 96 9.75 12.39 -10.56
CA LEU A 96 8.94 11.19 -10.35
C LEU A 96 9.41 10.43 -9.11
N GLY A 97 8.48 10.04 -8.24
CA GLY A 97 8.77 9.39 -6.97
C GLY A 97 9.30 10.35 -5.89
N SER A 98 9.32 11.68 -6.13
CA SER A 98 9.70 12.64 -5.10
C SER A 98 8.72 12.65 -3.92
N ASN A 99 7.42 12.53 -4.22
CA ASN A 99 6.32 12.51 -3.27
C ASN A 99 5.91 11.07 -2.93
N ASP A 100 5.81 10.19 -3.92
CA ASP A 100 5.32 8.81 -3.80
C ASP A 100 6.42 7.79 -4.13
N ALA A 101 7.09 7.14 -3.14
CA ALA A 101 7.11 7.54 -1.74
C ALA A 101 8.53 7.93 -1.29
N GLY A 102 9.33 8.51 -2.23
CA GLY A 102 10.74 8.84 -1.97
C GLY A 102 10.95 9.76 -0.77
N ALA A 103 10.09 10.79 -0.59
CA ALA A 103 10.16 11.67 0.56
C ALA A 103 10.01 10.89 1.88
N SER A 104 9.08 9.93 1.93
CA SER A 104 8.89 9.06 3.08
C SER A 104 10.09 8.12 3.28
N ALA A 105 10.59 7.51 2.19
CA ALA A 105 11.73 6.61 2.22
C ALA A 105 12.98 7.28 2.82
N VAL A 106 13.32 8.49 2.36
CA VAL A 106 14.49 9.21 2.88
C VAL A 106 14.28 9.74 4.29
N SER A 107 13.05 10.16 4.64
CA SER A 107 12.72 10.65 5.99
C SER A 107 12.78 9.52 7.02
N LEU A 108 12.25 8.33 6.71
CA LEU A 108 12.35 7.15 7.56
C LEU A 108 13.79 6.64 7.66
N THR A 109 14.56 6.72 6.57
CA THR A 109 16.00 6.39 6.56
C THR A 109 16.77 7.26 7.54
N GLN A 110 16.61 8.58 7.50
CA GLN A 110 17.26 9.50 8.43
C GLN A 110 16.82 9.30 9.88
N THR A 111 15.53 9.06 10.08
CA THR A 111 14.97 8.73 11.40
C THR A 111 15.59 7.46 11.95
N PHE A 112 15.68 6.39 11.14
CA PHE A 112 16.34 5.15 11.51
C PHE A 112 17.80 5.37 11.86
N LEU A 113 18.58 6.04 11.02
CA LEU A 113 20.00 6.32 11.27
C LEU A 113 20.23 7.10 12.56
N THR A 114 19.33 8.06 12.87
CA THR A 114 19.39 8.84 14.12
C THR A 114 19.10 8.00 15.35
N LEU A 115 18.14 7.07 15.27
CA LEU A 115 17.61 6.35 16.44
C LEU A 115 18.17 4.93 16.60
N ARG A 116 18.79 4.33 15.59
CA ARG A 116 19.23 2.93 15.56
C ARG A 116 20.21 2.53 16.68
N THR A 117 20.92 3.50 17.26
CA THR A 117 21.87 3.29 18.36
C THR A 117 21.33 3.77 19.71
N ARG A 118 20.12 4.33 19.76
CA ARG A 118 19.50 4.83 20.99
C ARG A 118 18.85 3.70 21.76
N PRO A 119 18.85 3.76 23.10
CA PRO A 119 18.13 2.80 23.91
C PRO A 119 16.62 3.02 23.74
N LEU A 120 15.96 2.09 23.06
CA LEU A 120 14.50 2.04 22.90
C LEU A 120 13.95 0.77 23.54
N PRO A 121 12.71 0.72 24.04
CA PRO A 121 12.11 -0.49 24.59
C PRO A 121 11.77 -1.55 23.52
N PHE A 122 12.01 -1.27 22.25
CA PHE A 122 11.79 -2.14 21.10
C PHE A 122 12.94 -2.03 20.09
N ASN A 123 13.03 -2.98 19.18
CA ASN A 123 13.93 -2.93 18.04
C ASN A 123 13.39 -1.99 16.96
N LEU A 124 14.29 -1.33 16.24
CA LEU A 124 13.95 -0.70 14.96
C LEU A 124 14.42 -1.57 13.80
N LEU A 125 13.58 -1.71 12.79
CA LEU A 125 13.87 -2.36 11.54
C LEU A 125 13.45 -1.41 10.41
N LEU A 126 14.40 -0.97 9.59
CA LEU A 126 14.11 -0.22 8.36
C LEU A 126 13.98 -1.21 7.20
N ALA A 127 12.99 -1.06 6.37
CA ALA A 127 12.83 -1.79 5.11
C ALA A 127 12.35 -0.86 4.00
N LEU A 128 13.18 -0.69 2.98
CA LEU A 128 12.83 0.02 1.75
C LEU A 128 12.50 -1.03 0.69
N SER A 129 11.21 -1.17 0.41
CA SER A 129 10.63 -2.22 -0.44
C SER A 129 10.67 -1.83 -1.92
N ALA A 130 10.72 -2.85 -2.77
CA ALA A 130 10.53 -2.79 -4.21
C ALA A 130 9.12 -3.27 -4.57
N GLU A 131 8.69 -3.06 -5.82
CA GLU A 131 7.47 -3.60 -6.42
C GLU A 131 6.17 -3.25 -5.66
N GLU A 132 6.15 -2.17 -4.86
CA GLU A 132 4.94 -1.74 -4.15
C GLU A 132 3.85 -1.35 -5.13
N GLU A 133 4.16 -0.51 -6.11
CA GLU A 133 3.25 0.09 -7.10
C GLU A 133 2.54 -0.96 -8.00
N CYS A 134 3.06 -2.17 -8.03
CA CYS A 134 2.45 -3.28 -8.75
C CYS A 134 2.04 -4.46 -7.84
N MET A 135 2.14 -4.30 -6.51
CA MET A 135 1.94 -5.39 -5.53
C MET A 135 2.67 -6.66 -5.92
N GLY A 136 3.92 -6.51 -6.35
CA GLY A 136 4.71 -7.53 -6.99
C GLY A 136 5.15 -8.66 -6.06
N GLU A 137 5.69 -9.72 -6.65
CA GLU A 137 6.09 -10.91 -5.89
C GLU A 137 7.38 -10.68 -5.10
N HIS A 138 8.32 -9.92 -5.67
CA HIS A 138 9.64 -9.70 -5.08
C HIS A 138 9.74 -8.48 -4.18
N GLY A 139 8.61 -7.81 -3.89
CA GLY A 139 8.50 -6.71 -2.94
C GLY A 139 8.31 -7.20 -1.49
N MET A 140 7.50 -6.48 -0.74
CA MET A 140 7.20 -6.75 0.69
C MET A 140 6.69 -8.18 0.92
N ARG A 141 5.99 -8.78 -0.04
CA ARG A 141 5.49 -10.14 0.04
C ARG A 141 6.59 -11.19 0.27
N THR A 142 7.70 -11.07 -0.45
CA THR A 142 8.85 -11.98 -0.29
C THR A 142 9.73 -11.55 0.87
N LEU A 143 9.78 -10.25 1.16
CA LEU A 143 10.62 -9.70 2.21
C LEU A 143 10.10 -10.02 3.63
N LEU A 144 8.80 -9.82 3.90
CA LEU A 144 8.22 -9.97 5.25
C LEU A 144 8.59 -11.29 5.97
N PRO A 145 8.53 -12.48 5.31
CA PRO A 145 8.90 -13.73 5.96
C PRO A 145 10.38 -13.82 6.39
N GLN A 146 11.25 -12.98 5.81
CA GLN A 146 12.69 -12.97 6.10
C GLN A 146 13.08 -11.99 7.21
N LEU A 147 12.18 -11.06 7.55
CA LEU A 147 12.44 -10.03 8.56
C LEU A 147 12.35 -10.55 10.00
N GLY A 148 11.72 -11.72 10.20
CA GLY A 148 11.47 -12.28 11.51
C GLY A 148 10.20 -11.72 12.15
N ARG A 149 10.14 -11.71 13.50
CA ARG A 149 8.99 -11.19 14.23
C ARG A 149 8.91 -9.68 14.14
N ILE A 150 7.77 -9.19 13.68
CA ILE A 150 7.39 -7.78 13.67
C ILE A 150 6.10 -7.63 14.47
N ASP A 151 6.07 -6.67 15.39
CA ASP A 151 4.92 -6.45 16.27
C ASP A 151 4.07 -5.25 15.83
N MET A 152 4.66 -4.29 15.11
CA MET A 152 3.98 -3.11 14.60
C MET A 152 4.78 -2.44 13.47
N ALA A 153 4.12 -1.61 12.64
CA ALA A 153 4.78 -0.90 11.56
C ALA A 153 4.28 0.54 11.37
N ILE A 154 5.19 1.37 10.85
CA ILE A 154 4.90 2.64 10.18
C ILE A 154 5.23 2.45 8.70
N VAL A 155 4.25 2.65 7.83
CA VAL A 155 4.40 2.61 6.37
C VAL A 155 4.47 4.04 5.86
N GLY A 156 5.60 4.40 5.28
CA GLY A 156 5.89 5.74 4.77
C GLY A 156 5.23 5.98 3.42
N GLU A 157 4.17 6.76 3.44
CA GLU A 157 3.34 7.13 2.29
C GLU A 157 2.97 8.63 2.37
N PRO A 158 2.64 9.30 1.25
CA PRO A 158 2.32 10.73 1.26
C PRO A 158 0.97 11.04 1.90
N THR A 159 0.96 11.29 3.21
CA THR A 159 -0.24 11.53 4.02
C THR A 159 -0.30 12.93 4.65
N GLY A 160 0.65 13.82 4.33
CA GLY A 160 0.80 15.10 5.03
C GLY A 160 1.12 14.91 6.51
N MET A 161 1.86 13.85 6.85
CA MET A 161 2.18 13.45 8.21
C MET A 161 0.95 13.19 9.11
N GLN A 162 -0.25 13.01 8.55
CA GLN A 162 -1.40 12.48 9.28
C GLN A 162 -1.36 10.95 9.28
N ALA A 163 -1.96 10.32 10.29
CA ALA A 163 -1.95 8.88 10.42
C ALA A 163 -3.14 8.22 9.72
N ALA A 164 -2.91 7.52 8.63
CA ALA A 164 -3.92 6.62 8.10
C ALA A 164 -3.93 5.33 8.94
N VAL A 165 -4.94 5.20 9.78
CA VAL A 165 -5.09 4.09 10.74
C VAL A 165 -5.89 2.91 10.18
N GLY A 166 -6.27 2.99 8.92
CA GLY A 166 -6.94 1.90 8.22
C GLY A 166 -6.99 2.13 6.72
N GLU A 167 -7.05 1.03 5.98
CA GLU A 167 -7.29 0.99 4.54
C GLU A 167 -8.14 -0.22 4.18
N ARG A 168 -8.92 -0.11 3.09
CA ARG A 168 -9.74 -1.22 2.61
C ARG A 168 -8.90 -2.22 1.86
N GLY A 169 -9.22 -3.50 2.04
CA GLY A 169 -8.69 -4.55 1.19
C GLY A 169 -9.37 -4.58 -0.18
N LEU A 170 -8.84 -5.42 -1.05
CA LEU A 170 -9.34 -5.59 -2.41
C LEU A 170 -9.41 -7.07 -2.78
N VAL A 171 -10.57 -7.49 -3.26
CA VAL A 171 -10.74 -8.76 -3.97
C VAL A 171 -11.43 -8.48 -5.30
N VAL A 172 -10.77 -8.82 -6.40
CA VAL A 172 -11.40 -8.81 -7.73
C VAL A 172 -11.92 -10.21 -8.03
N LEU A 173 -13.22 -10.30 -8.31
CA LEU A 173 -13.90 -11.55 -8.60
C LEU A 173 -14.20 -11.65 -10.10
N ASP A 174 -13.71 -12.70 -10.75
CA ASP A 174 -14.17 -13.15 -12.05
C ASP A 174 -15.37 -14.08 -11.84
N CYS A 175 -16.52 -13.71 -12.39
CA CYS A 175 -17.78 -14.44 -12.26
C CYS A 175 -18.24 -14.97 -13.62
N GLU A 176 -18.63 -16.23 -13.68
CA GLU A 176 -19.12 -16.87 -14.90
C GLU A 176 -20.50 -17.53 -14.66
N ALA A 177 -21.53 -16.97 -15.27
CA ALA A 177 -22.85 -17.61 -15.36
C ALA A 177 -22.87 -18.60 -16.52
N ARG A 178 -23.39 -19.78 -16.26
CA ARG A 178 -23.54 -20.84 -17.27
C ARG A 178 -25.01 -21.11 -17.55
N GLY A 179 -25.32 -21.17 -18.84
CA GLY A 179 -26.64 -21.46 -19.37
C GLY A 179 -26.60 -22.61 -20.37
N LYS A 180 -27.46 -22.53 -21.37
CA LYS A 180 -27.55 -23.47 -22.47
C LYS A 180 -27.94 -22.72 -23.75
N SER A 181 -27.16 -22.85 -24.82
CA SER A 181 -27.49 -22.27 -26.12
C SER A 181 -28.84 -22.78 -26.65
N GLY A 182 -29.52 -21.92 -27.38
CA GLY A 182 -30.78 -22.22 -28.05
C GLY A 182 -31.15 -21.12 -29.07
N HIS A 183 -32.19 -21.39 -29.89
CA HIS A 183 -32.67 -20.41 -30.85
C HIS A 183 -33.60 -19.40 -30.16
N ALA A 184 -33.24 -18.10 -30.20
CA ALA A 184 -33.96 -17.06 -29.48
C ALA A 184 -35.47 -17.00 -29.83
N ALA A 185 -35.82 -17.21 -31.10
CA ALA A 185 -37.22 -17.18 -31.57
C ALA A 185 -38.06 -18.39 -31.09
N ARG A 186 -37.44 -19.44 -30.53
CA ARG A 186 -38.13 -20.65 -30.07
C ARG A 186 -38.23 -20.75 -28.56
N ASN A 187 -37.73 -19.76 -27.81
CA ASN A 187 -37.61 -19.82 -26.35
C ASN A 187 -36.87 -21.08 -25.85
N GLU A 188 -35.91 -21.58 -26.63
CA GLU A 188 -35.07 -22.73 -26.29
C GLU A 188 -33.83 -22.27 -25.51
N GLY A 189 -33.30 -23.19 -24.68
CA GLY A 189 -32.06 -22.94 -23.94
C GLY A 189 -32.28 -22.30 -22.57
N VAL A 190 -31.16 -21.90 -21.93
CA VAL A 190 -31.11 -21.18 -20.66
C VAL A 190 -30.19 -19.98 -20.85
N ASN A 191 -30.71 -18.79 -20.73
CA ASN A 191 -29.97 -17.57 -21.02
C ASN A 191 -29.01 -17.23 -19.85
N ALA A 192 -27.69 -17.40 -20.09
CA ALA A 192 -26.66 -17.09 -19.09
C ALA A 192 -26.62 -15.60 -18.76
N LEU A 193 -26.97 -14.70 -19.68
CA LEU A 193 -27.04 -13.26 -19.43
C LEU A 193 -28.09 -12.94 -18.36
N TYR A 194 -29.25 -13.59 -18.38
CA TYR A 194 -30.29 -13.36 -17.37
C TYR A 194 -29.86 -13.89 -15.99
N ILE A 195 -29.17 -15.04 -15.94
CA ILE A 195 -28.58 -15.53 -14.68
C ILE A 195 -27.59 -14.52 -14.11
N ALA A 196 -26.70 -13.99 -14.96
CA ALA A 196 -25.75 -12.96 -14.54
C ALA A 196 -26.43 -11.66 -14.07
N LEU A 197 -27.50 -11.22 -14.75
CA LEU A 197 -28.26 -10.03 -14.33
C LEU A 197 -28.92 -10.21 -12.97
N ASP A 198 -29.47 -11.40 -12.68
CA ASP A 198 -30.04 -11.73 -11.37
C ASP A 198 -28.96 -11.68 -10.26
N ASP A 199 -27.78 -12.24 -10.55
CA ASP A 199 -26.65 -12.21 -9.64
C ASP A 199 -26.10 -10.77 -9.41
N ILE A 200 -26.00 -9.98 -10.48
CA ILE A 200 -25.61 -8.55 -10.41
C ILE A 200 -26.64 -7.75 -9.60
N ALA A 201 -27.93 -7.98 -9.82
CA ALA A 201 -28.98 -7.32 -9.05
C ALA A 201 -28.88 -7.69 -7.56
N ARG A 202 -28.55 -8.95 -7.24
CA ARG A 202 -28.29 -9.40 -5.86
C ARG A 202 -27.07 -8.71 -5.27
N LEU A 203 -25.93 -8.63 -5.99
CA LEU A 203 -24.71 -7.94 -5.52
C LEU A 203 -24.96 -6.46 -5.22
N ARG A 204 -25.76 -5.75 -6.01
CA ARG A 204 -26.11 -4.33 -5.78
C ARG A 204 -26.80 -4.10 -4.43
N THR A 205 -27.55 -5.07 -3.94
CA THR A 205 -28.33 -4.97 -2.69
C THR A 205 -27.74 -5.83 -1.58
N PHE A 206 -26.67 -6.57 -1.85
CA PHE A 206 -26.07 -7.48 -0.87
C PHE A 206 -25.60 -6.74 0.37
N ARG A 207 -25.85 -7.31 1.53
CA ARG A 207 -25.38 -6.78 2.81
C ARG A 207 -24.75 -7.92 3.59
N PHE A 208 -23.56 -7.65 4.09
CA PHE A 208 -22.89 -8.54 5.02
C PHE A 208 -23.41 -8.34 6.44
N ASP A 209 -23.45 -9.39 7.24
CA ASP A 209 -23.99 -9.34 8.61
C ASP A 209 -23.11 -8.54 9.57
N ARG A 210 -21.79 -8.59 9.38
CA ARG A 210 -20.81 -7.82 10.16
C ARG A 210 -20.39 -6.56 9.40
N CYS A 211 -20.16 -5.48 10.13
CA CYS A 211 -19.69 -4.20 9.62
C CYS A 211 -18.45 -3.78 10.43
N SER A 212 -17.46 -3.21 9.78
CA SER A 212 -16.32 -2.62 10.48
C SER A 212 -16.70 -1.29 11.13
N ASP A 213 -16.30 -1.10 12.39
CA ASP A 213 -16.51 0.15 13.10
C ASP A 213 -15.70 1.29 12.48
N LEU A 214 -14.51 1.00 11.95
CA LEU A 214 -13.62 1.98 11.35
C LEU A 214 -13.85 2.14 9.84
N LEU A 215 -13.92 1.03 9.10
CA LEU A 215 -13.95 1.03 7.64
C LEU A 215 -15.38 1.02 7.05
N GLY A 216 -16.40 0.83 7.90
CA GLY A 216 -17.79 0.72 7.47
C GLY A 216 -18.08 -0.59 6.72
N PRO A 217 -19.11 -0.61 5.86
CA PRO A 217 -19.53 -1.82 5.14
C PRO A 217 -18.59 -2.16 3.99
N ILE A 218 -18.53 -3.46 3.63
CA ILE A 218 -17.88 -3.93 2.41
C ILE A 218 -18.58 -3.31 1.19
N GLY A 219 -17.79 -2.76 0.27
CA GLY A 219 -18.26 -2.21 -0.99
C GLY A 219 -18.15 -3.22 -2.12
N ILE A 220 -19.18 -3.31 -2.98
CA ILE A 220 -19.17 -4.15 -4.17
C ILE A 220 -19.56 -3.32 -5.38
N ALA A 221 -18.75 -3.36 -6.44
CA ALA A 221 -19.04 -2.73 -7.71
C ALA A 221 -18.81 -3.73 -8.86
N VAL A 222 -19.83 -3.97 -9.69
CA VAL A 222 -19.64 -4.72 -10.94
C VAL A 222 -19.14 -3.75 -12.00
N THR A 223 -17.99 -4.04 -12.59
CA THR A 223 -17.26 -3.11 -13.46
C THR A 223 -17.19 -3.57 -14.92
N GLN A 224 -17.44 -4.85 -15.19
CA GLN A 224 -17.40 -5.43 -16.52
C GLN A 224 -18.48 -6.48 -16.68
N ILE A 225 -19.07 -6.60 -17.89
CA ILE A 225 -19.99 -7.69 -18.27
C ILE A 225 -19.86 -7.96 -19.78
N ALA A 226 -19.84 -9.25 -20.14
CA ALA A 226 -19.78 -9.69 -21.55
C ALA A 226 -20.56 -10.99 -21.75
N ALA A 227 -21.42 -11.02 -22.80
CA ALA A 227 -22.18 -12.21 -23.21
C ALA A 227 -22.63 -12.12 -24.66
N GLY A 228 -22.85 -13.29 -25.26
CA GLY A 228 -23.43 -13.44 -26.60
C GLY A 228 -22.49 -13.07 -27.75
N THR A 229 -22.78 -13.65 -28.92
CA THR A 229 -22.02 -13.42 -30.16
C THR A 229 -22.92 -13.06 -31.35
N GLN A 230 -24.20 -13.49 -31.30
CA GLN A 230 -25.17 -13.27 -32.35
C GLN A 230 -26.56 -12.96 -31.77
N HIS A 231 -27.34 -12.09 -32.44
CA HIS A 231 -28.64 -11.63 -31.94
C HIS A 231 -29.71 -12.73 -31.82
N ASN A 232 -29.60 -13.79 -32.59
CA ASN A 232 -30.59 -14.89 -32.66
C ASN A 232 -30.17 -16.15 -31.87
N VAL A 233 -29.05 -16.10 -31.14
CA VAL A 233 -28.55 -17.21 -30.30
C VAL A 233 -28.63 -16.84 -28.82
N VAL A 234 -29.33 -17.65 -28.03
CA VAL A 234 -29.33 -17.52 -26.55
C VAL A 234 -27.93 -17.79 -26.01
N PRO A 235 -27.30 -16.84 -25.30
CA PRO A 235 -25.95 -17.04 -24.78
C PRO A 235 -25.92 -18.12 -23.69
N ASP A 236 -25.00 -19.06 -23.79
CA ASP A 236 -24.75 -20.11 -22.81
C ASP A 236 -23.69 -19.74 -21.77
N THR A 237 -23.02 -18.61 -21.96
CA THR A 237 -22.03 -18.08 -21.04
C THR A 237 -22.17 -16.56 -20.92
N CYS A 238 -22.12 -16.05 -19.68
CA CYS A 238 -21.99 -14.63 -19.40
C CYS A 238 -20.92 -14.44 -18.33
N ARG A 239 -19.94 -13.57 -18.59
CA ARG A 239 -18.86 -13.23 -17.65
C ARG A 239 -19.05 -11.81 -17.16
N PHE A 240 -18.79 -11.61 -15.87
CA PHE A 240 -18.76 -10.28 -15.27
C PHE A 240 -17.66 -10.20 -14.21
N VAL A 241 -17.18 -8.99 -13.94
CA VAL A 241 -16.15 -8.73 -12.94
C VAL A 241 -16.70 -7.86 -11.83
N ALA A 242 -16.47 -8.25 -10.60
CA ALA A 242 -16.81 -7.48 -9.41
C ALA A 242 -15.54 -7.03 -8.67
N ASP A 243 -15.40 -5.72 -8.43
CA ASP A 243 -14.46 -5.10 -7.50
C ASP A 243 -15.10 -5.12 -6.11
N VAL A 244 -14.46 -5.80 -5.16
CA VAL A 244 -14.93 -5.94 -3.78
C VAL A 244 -13.94 -5.28 -2.84
N ARG A 245 -14.35 -4.16 -2.23
CA ARG A 245 -13.57 -3.42 -1.23
C ARG A 245 -13.87 -3.99 0.15
N THR A 246 -12.99 -4.85 0.62
CA THR A 246 -13.15 -5.58 1.88
C THR A 246 -12.78 -4.73 3.10
N THR A 247 -13.18 -5.18 4.29
CA THR A 247 -12.92 -4.54 5.58
C THR A 247 -12.42 -5.57 6.58
N ASP A 248 -11.94 -5.13 7.72
CA ASP A 248 -11.45 -5.97 8.81
C ASP A 248 -12.55 -6.82 9.49
N ALA A 249 -13.83 -6.58 9.16
CA ALA A 249 -14.94 -7.39 9.68
C ALA A 249 -14.93 -8.85 9.19
N TYR A 250 -14.28 -9.10 8.02
CA TYR A 250 -14.13 -10.42 7.42
C TYR A 250 -12.76 -10.57 6.79
N THR A 251 -12.22 -11.79 6.76
CA THR A 251 -11.09 -12.07 5.88
C THR A 251 -11.51 -12.00 4.41
N ASN A 252 -10.55 -11.86 3.50
CA ASN A 252 -10.86 -11.89 2.07
C ASN A 252 -11.44 -13.24 1.66
N GLU A 253 -10.94 -14.33 2.24
CA GLU A 253 -11.41 -15.70 2.01
C GLU A 253 -12.86 -15.89 2.48
N GLU A 254 -13.21 -15.41 3.69
CA GLU A 254 -14.60 -15.43 4.18
C GLU A 254 -15.52 -14.62 3.26
N THR A 255 -15.06 -13.43 2.82
CA THR A 255 -15.83 -12.57 1.91
C THR A 255 -16.13 -13.28 0.60
N VAL A 256 -15.12 -13.91 -0.02
CA VAL A 256 -15.30 -14.70 -1.25
C VAL A 256 -16.28 -15.84 -1.05
N GLU A 257 -16.16 -16.59 0.04
CA GLU A 257 -17.01 -17.74 0.29
C GLU A 257 -18.47 -17.34 0.54
N ILE A 258 -18.71 -16.23 1.23
CA ILE A 258 -20.06 -15.67 1.44
C ILE A 258 -20.68 -15.30 0.07
N LEU A 259 -19.94 -14.60 -0.78
CA LEU A 259 -20.42 -14.20 -2.12
C LEU A 259 -20.62 -15.42 -3.02
N ARG A 260 -19.73 -16.43 -2.97
CA ARG A 260 -19.87 -17.68 -3.73
C ARG A 260 -21.17 -18.43 -3.40
N ARG A 261 -21.58 -18.45 -2.13
CA ARG A 261 -22.86 -19.07 -1.70
C ARG A 261 -24.08 -18.25 -2.08
N ALA A 262 -23.91 -16.94 -2.25
CA ALA A 262 -25.00 -16.04 -2.57
C ALA A 262 -25.36 -16.02 -4.06
N LEU A 263 -24.43 -16.39 -4.94
CA LEU A 263 -24.57 -16.29 -6.38
C LEU A 263 -24.80 -17.68 -7.03
N ARG A 264 -25.43 -17.67 -8.20
CA ARG A 264 -25.59 -18.84 -9.06
C ARG A 264 -24.39 -19.01 -10.00
N SER A 265 -23.70 -17.91 -10.34
CA SER A 265 -22.49 -17.88 -11.15
C SER A 265 -21.33 -18.52 -10.38
N GLU A 266 -20.42 -19.14 -11.12
CA GLU A 266 -19.12 -19.56 -10.59
C GLU A 266 -18.30 -18.31 -10.23
N VAL A 267 -17.72 -18.27 -9.02
CA VAL A 267 -16.99 -17.12 -8.49
C VAL A 267 -15.53 -17.50 -8.26
N THR A 268 -14.63 -16.85 -8.96
CA THR A 268 -13.18 -17.07 -8.86
C THR A 268 -12.47 -15.77 -8.48
N PRO A 269 -11.82 -15.70 -7.30
CA PRO A 269 -11.03 -14.53 -6.94
C PRO A 269 -9.70 -14.53 -7.71
N ARG A 270 -9.28 -13.37 -8.24
CA ARG A 270 -7.94 -13.22 -8.83
C ARG A 270 -6.86 -13.31 -7.77
N SER A 271 -7.13 -12.76 -6.57
CA SER A 271 -6.26 -12.79 -5.39
C SER A 271 -7.06 -12.47 -4.14
N THR A 272 -6.63 -13.03 -2.98
CA THR A 272 -7.16 -12.70 -1.66
C THR A 272 -6.11 -12.03 -0.76
N ARG A 273 -4.97 -11.62 -1.34
CA ARG A 273 -3.80 -11.17 -0.57
C ARG A 273 -3.87 -9.73 -0.08
N ILE A 274 -4.58 -8.83 -0.79
CA ILE A 274 -4.70 -7.41 -0.43
C ILE A 274 -5.72 -7.29 0.68
N ARG A 275 -5.25 -7.34 1.92
CA ARG A 275 -6.10 -7.35 3.12
C ARG A 275 -6.50 -5.94 3.53
N ALA A 276 -7.64 -5.83 4.19
CA ALA A 276 -7.98 -4.62 4.92
C ALA A 276 -7.09 -4.50 6.17
N SER A 277 -6.75 -3.28 6.52
CA SER A 277 -6.06 -2.95 7.76
C SER A 277 -6.91 -1.98 8.58
N ALA A 278 -7.02 -2.22 9.89
CA ALA A 278 -7.72 -1.34 10.82
C ALA A 278 -7.00 -1.37 12.17
N LEU A 279 -6.46 -0.22 12.57
CA LEU A 279 -5.75 -0.06 13.81
C LEU A 279 -6.74 0.28 14.94
N ASN A 280 -6.71 -0.51 16.01
CA ASN A 280 -7.52 -0.24 17.19
C ASN A 280 -7.06 1.06 17.87
N ALA A 281 -8.00 1.91 18.27
CA ALA A 281 -7.72 3.20 18.92
C ALA A 281 -6.94 3.06 20.26
N ALA A 282 -7.06 1.93 20.94
CA ALA A 282 -6.30 1.63 22.17
C ALA A 282 -4.85 1.17 21.91
N HIS A 283 -4.51 0.85 20.65
CA HIS A 283 -3.17 0.36 20.30
C HIS A 283 -2.11 1.46 20.52
N PRO A 284 -0.87 1.11 20.99
CA PRO A 284 0.20 2.08 21.23
C PRO A 284 0.48 3.03 20.04
N LEU A 285 0.44 2.55 18.80
CA LEU A 285 0.59 3.39 17.61
C LEU A 285 -0.51 4.49 17.51
N ALA A 286 -1.77 4.15 17.77
CA ALA A 286 -2.87 5.13 17.74
C ALA A 286 -2.75 6.14 18.88
N ARG A 287 -2.33 5.69 20.06
CA ARG A 287 -2.04 6.56 21.21
C ARG A 287 -0.87 7.52 20.93
N ALA A 288 0.20 7.03 20.31
CA ALA A 288 1.34 7.85 19.90
C ALA A 288 0.94 8.88 18.84
N THR A 289 0.04 8.53 17.90
CA THR A 289 -0.54 9.46 16.92
C THR A 289 -1.20 10.65 17.65
N ALA A 290 -2.10 10.36 18.59
CA ALA A 290 -2.78 11.41 19.37
C ALA A 290 -1.80 12.25 20.19
N ALA A 291 -0.82 11.63 20.84
CA ALA A 291 0.20 12.31 21.65
C ALA A 291 1.12 13.23 20.82
N THR A 292 1.29 12.95 19.53
CA THR A 292 2.04 13.84 18.62
C THR A 292 1.20 14.93 17.99
N GLY A 293 -0.12 14.97 18.27
CA GLY A 293 -1.07 15.95 17.73
C GLY A 293 -1.39 15.70 16.25
N ARG A 294 -1.26 14.46 15.78
CA ARG A 294 -1.63 14.10 14.40
C ARG A 294 -3.06 13.55 14.36
N GLU A 295 -3.75 13.85 13.26
CA GLU A 295 -5.09 13.32 13.01
C GLU A 295 -5.04 11.89 12.49
N SER A 296 -6.05 11.11 12.87
CA SER A 296 -6.26 9.75 12.36
C SER A 296 -7.35 9.75 11.30
N TYR A 297 -7.14 9.03 10.21
CA TYR A 297 -8.12 8.89 9.13
C TYR A 297 -8.06 7.52 8.46
N VAL A 298 -9.05 7.20 7.62
CA VAL A 298 -9.06 6.00 6.77
C VAL A 298 -8.55 6.37 5.38
N SER A 299 -7.50 5.69 4.91
CA SER A 299 -6.95 5.93 3.58
C SER A 299 -7.84 5.33 2.49
N PRO A 300 -8.08 6.05 1.39
CA PRO A 300 -8.74 5.52 0.20
C PRO A 300 -7.82 4.64 -0.66
N THR A 301 -6.49 4.77 -0.48
CA THR A 301 -5.48 4.05 -1.27
C THR A 301 -4.91 2.87 -0.49
N THR A 302 -4.51 1.83 -1.23
CA THR A 302 -3.85 0.64 -0.70
C THR A 302 -2.33 0.85 -0.71
N SER A 303 -1.61 0.21 0.22
CA SER A 303 -0.15 0.27 0.33
C SER A 303 0.42 -1.10 0.75
N ASP A 304 1.72 -1.18 0.97
CA ASP A 304 2.37 -2.37 1.58
C ASP A 304 1.74 -2.79 2.90
N MET A 305 1.02 -1.88 3.59
CA MET A 305 0.25 -2.19 4.80
C MET A 305 -0.77 -3.31 4.59
N ALA A 306 -1.33 -3.44 3.37
CA ALA A 306 -2.26 -4.51 3.01
C ALA A 306 -1.65 -5.93 3.09
N LEU A 307 -0.33 -6.04 3.06
CA LEU A 307 0.41 -7.30 3.17
C LEU A 307 0.83 -7.63 4.60
N MET A 308 0.68 -6.68 5.55
CA MET A 308 1.14 -6.80 6.93
C MET A 308 0.06 -7.41 7.83
N PRO A 309 0.31 -8.58 8.46
CA PRO A 309 -0.66 -9.24 9.35
C PRO A 309 -0.61 -8.72 10.81
N PHE A 310 0.06 -7.60 11.07
CA PHE A 310 0.25 -6.99 12.38
C PHE A 310 -0.21 -5.53 12.37
N PRO A 311 -0.45 -4.93 13.56
CA PRO A 311 -0.87 -3.54 13.68
C PRO A 311 0.07 -2.58 12.95
N SER A 312 -0.47 -1.75 12.08
CA SER A 312 0.30 -0.79 11.27
C SER A 312 -0.52 0.47 10.99
N LEU A 313 0.19 1.55 10.69
CA LEU A 313 -0.39 2.79 10.17
C LEU A 313 0.45 3.32 9.02
N LYS A 314 -0.17 4.11 8.14
CA LYS A 314 0.53 4.89 7.12
C LYS A 314 0.75 6.31 7.61
N MET A 315 1.95 6.84 7.42
CA MET A 315 2.28 8.23 7.73
C MET A 315 3.51 8.62 6.91
N GLY A 316 3.52 9.82 6.33
CA GLY A 316 4.71 10.35 5.69
C GLY A 316 4.53 11.75 5.11
N PRO A 317 5.65 12.43 4.78
CA PRO A 317 5.63 13.73 4.13
C PRO A 317 5.05 13.64 2.72
N GLY A 318 4.63 14.77 2.19
CA GLY A 318 3.96 14.84 0.90
C GLY A 318 2.44 14.68 0.99
N GLN A 319 1.76 14.72 -0.15
CA GLN A 319 0.31 14.68 -0.25
C GLN A 319 -0.13 13.63 -1.26
N SER A 320 -1.09 12.78 -0.89
CA SER A 320 -1.62 11.73 -1.79
C SER A 320 -2.19 12.28 -3.11
N SER A 321 -2.66 13.53 -3.12
CA SER A 321 -3.14 14.19 -4.34
C SER A 321 -2.07 14.51 -5.38
N ARG A 322 -0.78 14.38 -5.03
CA ARG A 322 0.36 14.59 -5.94
C ARG A 322 0.90 13.26 -6.50
N SER A 323 0.46 12.12 -5.95
CA SER A 323 0.84 10.79 -6.43
C SER A 323 0.29 10.53 -7.82
N HIS A 324 1.07 9.88 -8.68
CA HIS A 324 0.70 9.47 -10.04
C HIS A 324 0.26 10.64 -10.94
N THR A 325 0.68 11.87 -10.63
CA THR A 325 0.38 13.07 -11.44
C THR A 325 1.62 13.52 -12.20
N ALA A 326 1.40 14.23 -13.32
CA ALA A 326 2.50 14.86 -14.03
C ALA A 326 3.16 15.96 -13.17
N ASP A 327 4.47 16.13 -13.37
CA ASP A 327 5.27 17.12 -12.64
C ASP A 327 5.17 16.97 -11.11
N GLU A 328 5.17 15.73 -10.66
CA GLU A 328 5.17 15.35 -9.25
C GLU A 328 6.23 16.12 -8.46
N PHE A 329 5.90 16.54 -7.25
CA PHE A 329 6.81 17.24 -6.38
C PHE A 329 6.52 17.00 -4.90
N VAL A 330 7.55 17.20 -4.06
CA VAL A 330 7.43 17.32 -2.60
C VAL A 330 8.00 18.68 -2.15
N LEU A 331 7.53 19.21 -1.03
CA LEU A 331 8.16 20.39 -0.43
C LEU A 331 9.37 19.97 0.40
N LEU A 332 10.47 20.72 0.31
CA LEU A 332 11.66 20.49 1.14
C LEU A 332 11.33 20.64 2.63
N SER A 333 10.44 21.57 2.96
CA SER A 333 9.92 21.76 4.32
C SER A 333 9.09 20.57 4.81
N GLU A 334 8.36 19.86 3.94
CA GLU A 334 7.63 18.64 4.31
C GLU A 334 8.59 17.52 4.73
N ILE A 335 9.75 17.39 4.08
CA ILE A 335 10.79 16.42 4.44
C ILE A 335 11.39 16.77 5.82
N GLU A 336 11.74 18.05 6.03
CA GLU A 336 12.29 18.53 7.32
C GLU A 336 11.30 18.29 8.47
N GLU A 337 10.05 18.68 8.29
CA GLU A 337 8.98 18.44 9.26
C GLU A 337 8.76 16.93 9.48
N GLY A 338 8.73 16.15 8.40
CA GLY A 338 8.51 14.70 8.42
C GLY A 338 9.52 13.97 9.29
N ILE A 339 10.82 14.24 9.14
CA ILE A 339 11.88 13.65 9.97
C ILE A 339 11.63 13.99 11.45
N GLY A 340 11.34 15.26 11.76
CA GLY A 340 11.08 15.71 13.14
C GLY A 340 9.85 15.03 13.76
N ILE A 341 8.79 14.85 12.98
CA ILE A 341 7.56 14.16 13.43
C ILE A 341 7.82 12.68 13.67
N TYR A 342 8.51 11.98 12.78
CA TYR A 342 8.86 10.57 12.97
C TYR A 342 9.71 10.36 14.23
N GLU A 343 10.74 11.18 14.44
CA GLU A 343 11.55 11.10 15.66
C GLU A 343 10.71 11.32 16.92
N LYS A 344 9.82 12.33 16.91
CA LYS A 344 8.90 12.62 18.02
C LYS A 344 7.94 11.45 18.24
N PHE A 345 7.36 10.91 17.17
CA PHE A 345 6.43 9.78 17.21
C PHE A 345 7.07 8.54 17.86
N ILE A 346 8.27 8.15 17.40
CA ILE A 346 8.97 6.98 17.92
C ILE A 346 9.34 7.17 19.40
N LYS A 347 9.72 8.38 19.82
CA LYS A 347 9.98 8.70 21.24
C LYS A 347 8.70 8.58 22.08
N GLN A 348 7.59 9.13 21.61
CA GLN A 348 6.29 9.00 22.29
C GLN A 348 5.82 7.55 22.36
N LEU A 349 6.03 6.77 21.29
CA LEU A 349 5.73 5.34 21.30
C LEU A 349 6.55 4.59 22.34
N ALA A 350 7.84 4.95 22.51
CA ALA A 350 8.73 4.37 23.52
C ALA A 350 8.32 4.71 24.96
N GLU A 351 7.68 5.84 25.20
CA GLU A 351 7.14 6.23 26.50
C GLU A 351 5.80 5.53 26.83
N ILE A 352 5.07 5.09 25.80
CA ILE A 352 3.77 4.43 25.92
C ILE A 352 3.91 2.92 26.18
N LEU A 353 4.98 2.30 25.66
CA LEU A 353 5.29 0.87 25.79
C LEU A 353 6.09 0.57 27.06
#